data_e339a55a4dff22dd1e9e085f52593b3a
#
_entry.id   e339a55a4dff22dd1e9e085f52593b3a
#
_cell.length_a   1.000
_cell.length_b   1.000
_cell.length_c   1.000
_cell.angle_alpha   90.00
_cell.angle_beta   90.00
_cell.angle_gamma   90.00
#
_symmetry.space_group_name_H-M   'P 1'
#
loop_
_entity.id
_entity.type
_entity.pdbx_description
1 polymer ?
#
loop_
_entity_poly.entity_id
_entity_poly.type
_entity_poly.pdbx_seq_one_letter_code
_entity_poly.pdbx_strand_id
1 'polypeptide(L)'
;MIAFTRWPEEFAARYRQKGYWQDLPLTNLITRHAENDAVAIIDGERQISYRQFNQLVDNLACSLQRQGLKRGETALVQLGNVAEFYMTFFALLRIGVAPVNALFSHQRSELNAYAAQIKPALLIADREHALFADDSFLHAFIAEHPSLRVALLRNDGGERDLATEINRPADNFIANPTPADEVAFFQLSGGSTGTPKLIPRTHNDYDYSIRRSNEICGINAETRYLNALPAAHNYAMSSPGSLGVFLAGGRVILAADPSATLCFPLIEQHQINVASLVPPAVSLWLQAIHDWGSNAQLQSLQLLQVGGARLSATLAARIPAEIGCQLQQVFGMAEGLVNYTRLNDSPERIINTQGCPMCPDDEVWVADAHGNPLPRGEVGRLMTRGPYTFRGYYNSPQHNAEAFDADGFYCSGDLISIDEDGYITVQGREKDQINRGGEKIAAEEIENLLLRHEAVIHAALVSIEDNLLGEKSCAYLVVTSPLRAVAVRRFLREQGVAEFKLPDRVECVAALPLTPVGKVDKKQLRQWLAEGKLG
;
A
#
# COMPACT_ATOMS: atom_id res chain seq x y z
N MET A 1 19.01 -0.30 20.20
CA MET A 1 18.38 -0.47 18.89
C MET A 1 17.22 -1.45 19.00
N ILE A 2 16.27 -1.38 18.08
CA ILE A 2 15.09 -2.25 18.05
C ILE A 2 15.51 -3.64 17.57
N ALA A 3 15.13 -4.69 18.30
CA ALA A 3 15.42 -6.07 17.90
C ALA A 3 14.54 -6.49 16.70
N PHE A 4 15.12 -7.12 15.71
CA PHE A 4 14.43 -7.64 14.53
C PHE A 4 15.20 -8.79 13.90
N THR A 5 14.56 -9.55 13.02
CA THR A 5 15.21 -10.65 12.29
C THR A 5 16.05 -10.08 11.14
N ARG A 6 17.35 -10.23 11.23
CA ARG A 6 18.31 -9.68 10.26
C ARG A 6 18.47 -10.58 9.05
N TRP A 7 18.92 -9.99 7.92
CA TRP A 7 19.49 -10.79 6.84
C TRP A 7 20.77 -11.47 7.32
N PRO A 8 21.03 -12.74 6.93
CA PRO A 8 22.32 -13.38 7.17
C PRO A 8 23.47 -12.53 6.62
N GLU A 9 24.62 -12.55 7.29
CA GLU A 9 25.76 -11.70 6.94
C GLU A 9 26.24 -11.89 5.51
N GLU A 10 26.20 -13.10 4.99
CA GLU A 10 26.58 -13.40 3.60
C GLU A 10 25.70 -12.67 2.57
N PHE A 11 24.39 -12.53 2.86
CA PHE A 11 23.47 -11.77 2.01
C PHE A 11 23.71 -10.27 2.14
N ALA A 12 23.86 -9.78 3.35
CA ALA A 12 24.14 -8.36 3.62
C ALA A 12 25.43 -7.91 2.92
N ALA A 13 26.50 -8.71 3.01
CA ALA A 13 27.78 -8.44 2.34
C ALA A 13 27.61 -8.39 0.82
N ARG A 14 26.89 -9.35 0.24
CA ARG A 14 26.59 -9.40 -1.20
C ARG A 14 25.80 -8.18 -1.66
N TYR A 15 24.78 -7.80 -0.92
CA TYR A 15 23.94 -6.64 -1.28
C TYR A 15 24.71 -5.32 -1.22
N ARG A 16 25.65 -5.18 -0.28
CA ARG A 16 26.59 -4.05 -0.25
C ARG A 16 27.57 -4.08 -1.42
N GLN A 17 28.15 -5.22 -1.71
CA GLN A 17 29.08 -5.38 -2.84
C GLN A 17 28.42 -5.04 -4.18
N LYS A 18 27.14 -5.38 -4.36
CA LYS A 18 26.38 -5.08 -5.57
C LYS A 18 25.83 -3.64 -5.61
N GLY A 19 26.04 -2.85 -4.55
CA GLY A 19 25.59 -1.48 -4.47
C GLY A 19 24.11 -1.30 -4.19
N TYR A 20 23.40 -2.37 -3.80
CA TYR A 20 22.01 -2.28 -3.41
C TYR A 20 21.89 -1.54 -2.07
N TRP A 21 22.64 -1.96 -1.09
CA TRP A 21 22.73 -1.32 0.22
C TRP A 21 23.91 -0.34 0.24
N GLN A 22 23.61 0.94 0.39
CA GLN A 22 24.60 2.01 0.32
C GLN A 22 24.93 2.61 1.68
N ASP A 23 24.35 2.08 2.77
CA ASP A 23 24.53 2.53 4.14
C ASP A 23 24.20 4.02 4.34
N LEU A 24 23.20 4.51 3.61
CA LEU A 24 22.67 5.86 3.73
C LEU A 24 21.35 5.86 4.52
N PRO A 25 21.15 6.82 5.44
CA PRO A 25 19.87 6.94 6.11
C PRO A 25 18.78 7.43 5.15
N LEU A 26 17.53 7.03 5.38
CA LEU A 26 16.38 7.47 4.58
C LEU A 26 16.17 8.99 4.58
N THR A 27 16.68 9.68 5.59
CA THR A 27 16.70 11.15 5.63
C THR A 27 17.37 11.76 4.39
N ASN A 28 18.31 11.02 3.76
CA ASN A 28 18.99 11.44 2.54
C ASN A 28 18.04 11.66 1.36
N LEU A 29 16.86 11.07 1.37
CA LEU A 29 15.84 11.27 0.33
C LEU A 29 15.49 12.75 0.15
N ILE A 30 15.44 13.52 1.22
CA ILE A 30 15.14 14.96 1.17
C ILE A 30 16.34 15.85 1.52
N THR A 31 17.27 15.40 2.36
CA THR A 31 18.43 16.21 2.78
C THR A 31 19.28 16.63 1.59
N ARG A 32 19.41 15.79 0.56
CA ARG A 32 20.09 16.11 -0.69
C ARG A 32 19.50 17.31 -1.43
N HIS A 33 18.27 17.69 -1.13
CA HIS A 33 17.53 18.80 -1.72
C HIS A 33 17.39 19.99 -0.78
N ALA A 34 18.16 20.06 0.30
CA ALA A 34 18.04 21.11 1.32
C ALA A 34 18.23 22.54 0.79
N GLU A 35 18.97 22.69 -0.29
CA GLU A 35 19.21 23.99 -0.95
C GLU A 35 18.32 24.23 -2.19
N ASN A 36 17.38 23.31 -2.47
CA ASN A 36 16.52 23.39 -3.64
C ASN A 36 15.23 24.16 -3.31
N ASP A 37 14.92 25.18 -4.09
CA ASP A 37 13.72 26.00 -3.95
C ASP A 37 12.52 25.49 -4.75
N ALA A 38 12.67 24.38 -5.49
CA ALA A 38 11.55 23.74 -6.18
C ALA A 38 10.49 23.26 -5.18
N VAL A 39 9.22 23.30 -5.58
CA VAL A 39 8.11 22.84 -4.76
C VAL A 39 8.19 21.32 -4.61
N ALA A 40 8.21 20.85 -3.36
CA ALA A 40 8.19 19.45 -2.99
C ALA A 40 6.77 18.91 -2.74
N ILE A 41 5.96 19.69 -2.03
CA ILE A 41 4.62 19.28 -1.59
C ILE A 41 3.61 20.38 -1.91
N ILE A 42 2.46 19.98 -2.47
CA ILE A 42 1.25 20.79 -2.55
C ILE A 42 0.18 20.12 -1.69
N ASP A 43 -0.31 20.84 -0.70
CA ASP A 43 -1.36 20.42 0.23
C ASP A 43 -2.44 21.50 0.30
N GLY A 44 -3.50 21.36 -0.48
CA GLY A 44 -4.46 22.41 -0.70
C GLY A 44 -3.83 23.65 -1.34
N GLU A 45 -3.96 24.80 -0.68
CA GLU A 45 -3.32 26.04 -1.11
C GLU A 45 -1.85 26.18 -0.70
N ARG A 46 -1.36 25.29 0.17
CA ARG A 46 0.03 25.32 0.66
C ARG A 46 0.98 24.76 -0.37
N GLN A 47 2.01 25.52 -0.70
CA GLN A 47 3.12 25.06 -1.50
C GLN A 47 4.39 25.10 -0.66
N ILE A 48 5.05 23.98 -0.50
CA ILE A 48 6.22 23.82 0.35
C ILE A 48 7.42 23.42 -0.52
N SER A 49 8.44 24.27 -0.57
CA SER A 49 9.68 23.96 -1.28
C SER A 49 10.50 22.91 -0.53
N TYR A 50 11.46 22.28 -1.22
CA TYR A 50 12.40 21.35 -0.56
C TYR A 50 13.20 22.03 0.55
N ARG A 51 13.63 23.28 0.36
CA ARG A 51 14.31 24.05 1.40
C ARG A 51 13.43 24.24 2.62
N GLN A 52 12.18 24.68 2.44
CA GLN A 52 11.22 24.84 3.51
C GLN A 52 10.90 23.51 4.18
N PHE A 53 10.69 22.45 3.39
CA PHE A 53 10.42 21.10 3.89
C PHE A 53 11.54 20.63 4.81
N ASN A 54 12.79 20.71 4.38
CA ASN A 54 13.96 20.37 5.19
C ASN A 54 14.03 21.20 6.48
N GLN A 55 13.75 22.51 6.41
CA GLN A 55 13.76 23.39 7.58
C GLN A 55 12.68 22.99 8.59
N LEU A 56 11.46 22.73 8.14
CA LEU A 56 10.33 22.34 9.00
C LEU A 56 10.58 20.96 9.63
N VAL A 57 11.19 20.05 8.90
CA VAL A 57 11.62 18.73 9.43
C VAL A 57 12.68 18.91 10.51
N ASP A 58 13.69 19.73 10.30
CA ASP A 58 14.72 20.01 11.33
C ASP A 58 14.12 20.68 12.56
N ASN A 59 13.19 21.60 12.38
CA ASN A 59 12.49 22.25 13.48
C ASN A 59 11.77 21.22 14.37
N LEU A 60 10.96 20.35 13.78
CA LEU A 60 10.25 19.33 14.52
C LEU A 60 11.21 18.32 15.17
N ALA A 61 12.22 17.87 14.46
CA ALA A 61 13.23 16.95 14.98
C ALA A 61 13.94 17.53 16.21
N CYS A 62 14.38 18.78 16.12
CA CYS A 62 15.02 19.51 17.23
C CYS A 62 14.09 19.66 18.43
N SER A 63 12.84 20.03 18.19
CA SER A 63 11.83 20.15 19.25
C SER A 63 11.60 18.83 19.97
N LEU A 64 11.49 17.72 19.23
CA LEU A 64 11.31 16.39 19.82
C LEU A 64 12.52 15.96 20.66
N GLN A 65 13.75 16.24 20.22
CA GLN A 65 14.95 16.00 21.04
C GLN A 65 14.93 16.81 22.34
N ARG A 66 14.54 18.08 22.28
CA ARG A 66 14.40 18.94 23.48
C ARG A 66 13.34 18.41 24.45
N GLN A 67 12.32 17.74 23.95
CA GLN A 67 11.29 17.08 24.75
C GLN A 67 11.72 15.69 25.28
N GLY A 68 12.95 15.29 25.03
CA GLY A 68 13.54 14.08 25.57
C GLY A 68 13.41 12.82 24.75
N LEU A 69 12.97 12.91 23.49
CA LEU A 69 12.95 11.76 22.57
C LEU A 69 14.37 11.35 22.21
N LYS A 70 14.66 10.05 22.24
CA LYS A 70 16.00 9.50 22.06
C LYS A 70 16.04 8.47 20.94
N ARG A 71 17.18 8.37 20.30
CA ARG A 71 17.50 7.33 19.33
C ARG A 71 17.22 5.93 19.89
N GLY A 72 16.55 5.10 19.10
CA GLY A 72 16.16 3.75 19.48
C GLY A 72 14.77 3.62 20.11
N GLU A 73 14.11 4.74 20.40
CA GLU A 73 12.71 4.75 20.84
C GLU A 73 11.76 4.60 19.64
N THR A 74 10.47 4.49 19.94
CA THR A 74 9.41 4.33 18.95
C THR A 74 8.35 5.41 19.09
N ALA A 75 7.61 5.64 18.03
CA ALA A 75 6.48 6.55 17.98
C ALA A 75 5.27 5.91 17.32
N LEU A 76 4.09 6.29 17.76
CA LEU A 76 2.84 5.98 17.07
C LEU A 76 2.33 7.25 16.38
N VAL A 77 2.11 7.16 15.06
CA VAL A 77 1.68 8.28 14.23
C VAL A 77 0.40 7.92 13.52
N GLN A 78 -0.61 8.81 13.57
CA GLN A 78 -1.84 8.68 12.81
C GLN A 78 -2.19 10.02 12.19
N LEU A 79 -1.74 10.23 10.97
CA LEU A 79 -2.04 11.40 10.16
C LEU A 79 -2.60 10.97 8.80
N GLY A 80 -3.45 11.81 8.22
CA GLY A 80 -3.99 11.60 6.89
C GLY A 80 -3.03 12.07 5.78
N ASN A 81 -3.60 12.31 4.60
CA ASN A 81 -2.86 12.83 3.45
C ASN A 81 -2.61 14.34 3.59
N VAL A 82 -1.72 14.69 4.48
CA VAL A 82 -1.34 16.06 4.81
C VAL A 82 0.18 16.20 4.81
N ALA A 83 0.68 17.41 4.59
CA ALA A 83 2.12 17.67 4.55
C ALA A 83 2.82 17.29 5.87
N GLU A 84 2.14 17.44 6.99
CA GLU A 84 2.63 17.11 8.33
C GLU A 84 2.96 15.62 8.48
N PHE A 85 2.34 14.74 7.69
CA PHE A 85 2.70 13.32 7.66
C PHE A 85 4.18 13.14 7.27
N TYR A 86 4.59 13.78 6.19
CA TYR A 86 5.97 13.70 5.71
C TYR A 86 6.95 14.43 6.61
N MET A 87 6.57 15.58 7.14
CA MET A 87 7.38 16.32 8.10
C MET A 87 7.65 15.47 9.35
N THR A 88 6.63 14.80 9.87
CA THR A 88 6.73 13.89 11.01
C THR A 88 7.60 12.68 10.71
N PHE A 89 7.36 12.04 9.58
CA PHE A 89 8.12 10.85 9.16
C PHE A 89 9.63 11.14 9.09
N PHE A 90 10.02 12.19 8.40
CA PHE A 90 11.43 12.54 8.26
C PHE A 90 12.04 13.10 9.54
N ALA A 91 11.28 13.84 10.34
CA ALA A 91 11.78 14.32 11.64
C ALA A 91 12.13 13.16 12.58
N LEU A 92 11.27 12.14 12.64
CA LEU A 92 11.52 10.95 13.45
C LEU A 92 12.72 10.16 12.94
N LEU A 93 12.88 10.02 11.64
CA LEU A 93 14.06 9.39 11.05
C LEU A 93 15.35 10.14 11.43
N ARG A 94 15.32 11.46 11.41
CA ARG A 94 16.49 12.31 11.74
C ARG A 94 16.96 12.18 13.19
N ILE A 95 16.08 11.79 14.09
CA ILE A 95 16.43 11.58 15.52
C ILE A 95 16.50 10.11 15.92
N GLY A 96 16.32 9.19 14.97
CA GLY A 96 16.42 7.75 15.22
C GLY A 96 15.27 7.16 16.03
N VAL A 97 14.09 7.77 15.97
CA VAL A 97 12.84 7.26 16.56
C VAL A 97 12.03 6.58 15.47
N ALA A 98 11.72 5.29 15.66
CA ALA A 98 11.04 4.49 14.65
C ALA A 98 9.50 4.62 14.77
N PRO A 99 8.81 5.20 13.76
CA PRO A 99 7.36 5.27 13.79
C PRO A 99 6.68 3.98 13.32
N VAL A 100 5.52 3.70 13.91
CA VAL A 100 4.42 2.97 13.26
C VAL A 100 3.48 4.04 12.71
N ASN A 101 3.28 4.05 11.41
CA ASN A 101 2.34 4.95 10.75
C ASN A 101 0.99 4.23 10.60
N ALA A 102 0.11 4.46 11.57
CA ALA A 102 -1.26 3.93 11.51
C ALA A 102 -2.05 4.61 10.39
N LEU A 103 -2.93 3.85 9.74
CA LEU A 103 -3.84 4.42 8.75
C LEU A 103 -4.85 5.34 9.44
N PHE A 104 -5.25 6.41 8.77
CA PHE A 104 -6.20 7.38 9.33
C PHE A 104 -7.57 6.75 9.61
N SER A 105 -7.91 5.65 8.94
CA SER A 105 -9.11 4.85 9.17
C SER A 105 -9.02 3.91 10.38
N HIS A 106 -7.84 3.69 10.94
CA HIS A 106 -7.68 2.85 12.13
C HIS A 106 -8.34 3.50 13.34
N GLN A 107 -8.82 2.65 14.26
CA GLN A 107 -9.55 3.07 15.44
C GLN A 107 -8.84 2.61 16.73
N ARG A 108 -9.55 2.65 17.84
CA ARG A 108 -9.03 2.31 19.17
C ARG A 108 -8.33 0.95 19.22
N SER A 109 -8.92 -0.07 18.61
CA SER A 109 -8.39 -1.43 18.64
C SER A 109 -7.00 -1.53 18.04
N GLU A 110 -6.83 -0.96 16.86
CA GLU A 110 -5.55 -0.97 16.14
C GLU A 110 -4.50 -0.15 16.88
N LEU A 111 -4.84 1.07 17.30
CA LEU A 111 -3.89 1.94 18.00
C LEU A 111 -3.39 1.33 19.31
N ASN A 112 -4.29 0.73 20.10
CA ASN A 112 -3.90 0.03 21.34
C ASN A 112 -3.00 -1.17 21.05
N ALA A 113 -3.29 -1.94 19.99
CA ALA A 113 -2.48 -3.09 19.62
C ALA A 113 -1.07 -2.69 19.18
N TYR A 114 -0.93 -1.61 18.40
CA TYR A 114 0.38 -1.08 18.02
C TYR A 114 1.15 -0.58 19.25
N ALA A 115 0.50 0.21 20.08
CA ALA A 115 1.13 0.75 21.29
C ALA A 115 1.59 -0.34 22.27
N ALA A 116 0.82 -1.42 22.40
CA ALA A 116 1.20 -2.56 23.23
C ALA A 116 2.48 -3.26 22.70
N GLN A 117 2.66 -3.32 21.39
CA GLN A 117 3.81 -3.97 20.75
C GLN A 117 5.07 -3.11 20.81
N ILE A 118 4.98 -1.82 20.47
CA ILE A 118 6.17 -0.95 20.34
C ILE A 118 6.47 -0.12 21.58
N LYS A 119 5.54 0.00 22.51
CA LYS A 119 5.66 0.85 23.71
C LYS A 119 6.16 2.26 23.36
N PRO A 120 5.38 3.06 22.62
CA PRO A 120 5.84 4.31 22.05
C PRO A 120 6.15 5.35 23.13
N ALA A 121 7.19 6.15 22.90
CA ALA A 121 7.50 7.32 23.72
C ALA A 121 6.71 8.56 23.27
N LEU A 122 6.27 8.57 22.01
CA LEU A 122 5.58 9.68 21.34
C LEU A 122 4.33 9.19 20.65
N LEU A 123 3.27 9.99 20.73
CA LEU A 123 2.07 9.92 19.90
C LEU A 123 1.95 11.21 19.07
N ILE A 124 1.76 11.08 17.76
CA ILE A 124 1.35 12.18 16.89
C ILE A 124 0.06 11.81 16.21
N ALA A 125 -0.98 12.63 16.35
CA ALA A 125 -2.30 12.37 15.82
C ALA A 125 -2.96 13.67 15.30
N ASP A 126 -4.25 13.63 15.01
CA ASP A 126 -4.98 14.72 14.38
C ASP A 126 -6.33 14.92 15.06
N ARG A 127 -6.64 16.17 15.42
CA ARG A 127 -7.95 16.55 15.98
C ARG A 127 -9.12 16.31 15.02
N GLU A 128 -8.86 16.22 13.72
CA GLU A 128 -9.87 15.84 12.74
C GLU A 128 -10.27 14.38 12.80
N HIS A 129 -9.45 13.53 13.42
CA HIS A 129 -9.82 12.13 13.65
C HIS A 129 -10.78 12.04 14.84
N ALA A 130 -11.84 11.24 14.69
CA ALA A 130 -12.91 11.11 15.69
C ALA A 130 -12.39 10.74 17.10
N LEU A 131 -11.36 9.90 17.21
CA LEU A 131 -10.76 9.51 18.48
C LEU A 131 -10.10 10.69 19.22
N PHE A 132 -9.66 11.71 18.50
CA PHE A 132 -8.92 12.84 19.05
C PHE A 132 -9.70 14.17 18.95
N ALA A 133 -10.99 14.11 18.62
CA ALA A 133 -11.86 15.30 18.56
C ALA A 133 -11.97 15.98 19.93
N ASP A 134 -11.90 15.21 21.00
CA ASP A 134 -11.75 15.66 22.39
C ASP A 134 -10.61 14.89 23.09
N ASP A 135 -10.39 15.18 24.37
CA ASP A 135 -9.28 14.58 25.13
C ASP A 135 -9.63 13.24 25.79
N SER A 136 -10.86 12.73 25.66
CA SER A 136 -11.30 11.54 26.40
C SER A 136 -10.49 10.31 26.04
N PHE A 137 -10.38 10.01 24.74
CA PHE A 137 -9.56 8.88 24.28
C PHE A 137 -8.07 9.10 24.57
N LEU A 138 -7.56 10.31 24.35
CA LEU A 138 -6.16 10.63 24.57
C LEU A 138 -5.74 10.39 26.03
N HIS A 139 -6.54 10.86 27.00
CA HIS A 139 -6.26 10.64 28.41
C HIS A 139 -6.27 9.16 28.78
N ALA A 140 -7.26 8.40 28.32
CA ALA A 140 -7.32 6.96 28.53
C ALA A 140 -6.13 6.24 27.88
N PHE A 141 -5.76 6.62 26.67
CA PHE A 141 -4.66 6.03 25.93
C PHE A 141 -3.30 6.26 26.62
N ILE A 142 -3.05 7.48 27.09
CA ILE A 142 -1.84 7.79 27.88
C ILE A 142 -1.79 6.99 29.18
N ALA A 143 -2.94 6.83 29.86
CA ALA A 143 -3.02 6.06 31.09
C ALA A 143 -2.74 4.56 30.87
N GLU A 144 -3.20 4.01 29.76
CA GLU A 144 -2.98 2.60 29.39
C GLU A 144 -1.56 2.32 28.86
N HIS A 145 -0.88 3.35 28.34
CA HIS A 145 0.45 3.23 27.73
C HIS A 145 1.47 4.14 28.43
N PRO A 146 1.99 3.75 29.60
CA PRO A 146 2.85 4.61 30.44
C PRO A 146 4.21 4.93 29.80
N SER A 147 4.59 4.30 28.71
CA SER A 147 5.79 4.67 27.95
C SER A 147 5.65 6.02 27.24
N LEU A 148 4.41 6.47 26.97
CA LEU A 148 4.14 7.75 26.33
C LEU A 148 4.53 8.91 27.24
N ARG A 149 5.45 9.75 26.75
CA ARG A 149 5.90 10.97 27.44
C ARG A 149 5.47 12.24 26.71
N VAL A 150 5.28 12.15 25.40
CA VAL A 150 4.93 13.28 24.54
C VAL A 150 3.75 12.90 23.66
N ALA A 151 2.79 13.79 23.56
CA ALA A 151 1.67 13.69 22.62
C ALA A 151 1.50 15.02 21.90
N LEU A 152 1.53 15.00 20.56
CA LEU A 152 1.30 16.17 19.71
C LEU A 152 0.14 15.92 18.77
N LEU A 153 -0.68 16.92 18.56
CA LEU A 153 -1.89 16.83 17.74
C LEU A 153 -1.90 17.93 16.68
N ARG A 154 -2.14 17.51 15.44
CA ARG A 154 -2.43 18.45 14.36
C ARG A 154 -3.78 19.14 14.66
N ASN A 155 -3.88 20.43 14.38
CA ASN A 155 -5.06 21.27 14.65
C ASN A 155 -5.46 21.34 16.14
N ASP A 156 -4.51 21.24 17.06
CA ASP A 156 -4.77 21.38 18.50
C ASP A 156 -4.97 22.85 18.92
N GLY A 157 -4.11 23.72 18.46
CA GLY A 157 -4.11 25.15 18.79
C GLY A 157 -3.77 25.49 20.25
N GLY A 158 -3.35 24.48 21.04
CA GLY A 158 -2.99 24.60 22.46
C GLY A 158 -1.60 24.06 22.79
N GLU A 159 -1.46 23.47 23.97
CA GLU A 159 -0.16 22.99 24.48
C GLU A 159 0.41 21.81 23.67
N ARG A 160 -0.45 21.02 23.01
CA ARG A 160 -0.06 19.85 22.22
C ARG A 160 0.00 20.13 20.72
N ASP A 161 0.00 21.38 20.31
CA ASP A 161 -0.13 21.76 18.93
C ASP A 161 1.11 21.38 18.10
N LEU A 162 0.94 20.45 17.16
CA LEU A 162 1.99 19.99 16.26
C LEU A 162 2.57 21.13 15.41
N ALA A 163 1.74 22.06 14.95
CA ALA A 163 2.17 23.20 14.13
C ALA A 163 3.13 24.11 14.90
N THR A 164 2.91 24.31 16.20
CA THR A 164 3.82 25.08 17.05
C THR A 164 5.22 24.48 17.08
N GLU A 165 5.31 23.16 17.19
CA GLU A 165 6.61 22.46 17.23
C GLU A 165 7.29 22.43 15.86
N ILE A 166 6.53 22.27 14.78
CA ILE A 166 7.05 22.34 13.40
C ILE A 166 7.61 23.74 13.08
N ASN A 167 7.03 24.79 13.60
CA ASN A 167 7.45 26.16 13.34
C ASN A 167 8.47 26.70 14.39
N ARG A 168 8.82 25.93 15.42
CA ARG A 168 9.82 26.33 16.41
C ARG A 168 11.22 26.23 15.81
N PRO A 169 11.97 27.33 15.69
CA PRO A 169 13.30 27.31 15.07
C PRO A 169 14.24 26.26 15.66
N ALA A 170 14.92 25.54 14.78
CA ALA A 170 15.93 24.55 15.14
C ALA A 170 17.30 25.24 15.31
N ASP A 171 17.67 25.49 16.58
CA ASP A 171 18.98 26.03 16.88
C ASP A 171 19.94 24.89 17.22
N ASN A 172 21.04 24.80 16.49
CA ASN A 172 22.11 23.82 16.70
C ASN A 172 21.62 22.35 16.61
N PHE A 173 20.65 22.07 15.73
CA PHE A 173 20.16 20.71 15.52
C PHE A 173 21.24 19.84 14.85
N ILE A 174 21.48 18.67 15.42
CA ILE A 174 22.35 17.64 14.85
C ILE A 174 21.52 16.37 14.67
N ALA A 175 21.42 15.90 13.43
CA ALA A 175 20.74 14.64 13.11
C ALA A 175 21.46 13.45 13.74
N ASN A 176 20.69 12.49 14.23
CA ASN A 176 21.18 11.27 14.87
C ASN A 176 20.31 10.06 14.44
N PRO A 177 20.25 9.73 13.13
CA PRO A 177 19.48 8.59 12.68
C PRO A 177 20.03 7.28 13.21
N THR A 178 19.22 6.22 13.21
CA THR A 178 19.73 4.87 13.46
C THR A 178 20.69 4.47 12.34
N PRO A 179 21.64 3.53 12.59
CA PRO A 179 22.47 2.98 11.53
C PRO A 179 21.65 2.44 10.37
N ALA A 180 22.21 2.44 9.17
CA ALA A 180 21.46 2.11 7.94
C ALA A 180 20.97 0.66 7.90
N ASP A 181 21.58 -0.26 8.63
CA ASP A 181 21.18 -1.66 8.77
C ASP A 181 20.29 -1.94 9.99
N GLU A 182 19.88 -0.91 10.70
CA GLU A 182 18.93 -0.97 11.81
C GLU A 182 17.52 -0.55 11.37
N VAL A 183 16.53 -0.85 12.23
CA VAL A 183 15.15 -0.46 11.97
C VAL A 183 15.02 1.07 11.87
N ALA A 184 14.51 1.53 10.75
CA ALA A 184 14.16 2.93 10.53
C ALA A 184 12.72 3.23 10.94
N PHE A 185 11.80 2.34 10.57
CA PHE A 185 10.38 2.45 10.86
C PHE A 185 9.68 1.08 10.65
N PHE A 186 8.38 1.04 10.93
CA PHE A 186 7.57 -0.15 10.71
C PHE A 186 6.54 0.11 9.62
N GLN A 187 6.41 -0.84 8.69
CA GLN A 187 5.24 -0.93 7.82
C GLN A 187 4.20 -1.87 8.43
N LEU A 188 2.99 -1.77 7.91
CA LEU A 188 1.86 -2.60 8.32
C LEU A 188 1.59 -3.67 7.27
N SER A 189 1.39 -4.92 7.72
CA SER A 189 0.98 -6.00 6.82
C SER A 189 -0.41 -5.73 6.22
N GLY A 190 -0.62 -6.16 4.99
CA GLY A 190 -1.91 -6.05 4.30
C GLY A 190 -2.95 -7.09 4.73
N GLY A 191 -2.77 -7.75 5.87
CA GLY A 191 -3.62 -8.84 6.34
C GLY A 191 -5.09 -8.46 6.51
N SER A 192 -5.99 -9.29 6.00
CA SER A 192 -7.45 -9.11 6.09
C SER A 192 -8.04 -9.63 7.41
N THR A 193 -7.24 -10.24 8.28
CA THR A 193 -7.69 -10.86 9.53
C THR A 193 -7.00 -10.20 10.72
N GLY A 194 -7.78 -9.46 11.52
CA GLY A 194 -7.30 -8.86 12.76
C GLY A 194 -6.42 -7.61 12.57
N THR A 195 -5.72 -7.24 13.62
CA THR A 195 -4.77 -6.12 13.59
C THR A 195 -3.59 -6.43 12.68
N PRO A 196 -3.17 -5.49 11.81
CA PRO A 196 -1.97 -5.66 10.99
C PRO A 196 -0.74 -6.00 11.83
N LYS A 197 0.10 -6.91 11.31
CA LYS A 197 1.40 -7.20 11.90
C LYS A 197 2.40 -6.12 11.53
N LEU A 198 3.40 -5.92 12.39
CA LEU A 198 4.43 -4.92 12.17
C LEU A 198 5.61 -5.51 11.39
N ILE A 199 5.99 -4.79 10.34
CA ILE A 199 7.08 -5.16 9.44
C ILE A 199 8.24 -4.19 9.69
N PRO A 200 9.34 -4.63 10.34
CA PRO A 200 10.51 -3.78 10.51
C PRO A 200 11.17 -3.49 9.16
N ARG A 201 11.35 -2.22 8.83
CA ARG A 201 12.06 -1.81 7.61
C ARG A 201 13.34 -1.09 8.01
N THR A 202 14.46 -1.48 7.40
CA THR A 202 15.75 -0.81 7.59
C THR A 202 15.91 0.34 6.59
N HIS A 203 16.83 1.25 6.86
CA HIS A 203 17.18 2.29 5.90
C HIS A 203 17.67 1.67 4.58
N ASN A 204 18.57 0.70 4.64
CA ASN A 204 19.16 0.06 3.46
C ASN A 204 18.13 -0.60 2.56
N ASP A 205 17.24 -1.42 3.12
CA ASP A 205 16.27 -2.16 2.30
C ASP A 205 15.26 -1.22 1.63
N TYR A 206 14.79 -0.22 2.38
CA TYR A 206 13.79 0.71 1.88
C TYR A 206 14.36 1.73 0.89
N ASP A 207 15.55 2.25 1.16
CA ASP A 207 16.29 3.11 0.24
C ASP A 207 16.51 2.45 -1.12
N TYR A 208 16.98 1.20 -1.11
CA TYR A 208 17.15 0.44 -2.34
C TYR A 208 15.84 0.26 -3.11
N SER A 209 14.78 -0.14 -2.41
CA SER A 209 13.45 -0.31 -3.01
C SER A 209 12.99 0.97 -3.73
N ILE A 210 13.16 2.12 -3.10
CA ILE A 210 12.79 3.43 -3.66
C ILE A 210 13.64 3.79 -4.88
N ARG A 211 14.96 3.68 -4.77
CA ARG A 211 15.88 4.00 -5.88
C ARG A 211 15.61 3.15 -7.11
N ARG A 212 15.48 1.85 -6.90
CA ARG A 212 15.25 0.92 -8.01
C ARG A 212 13.87 1.13 -8.65
N SER A 213 12.86 1.41 -7.84
CA SER A 213 11.52 1.75 -8.33
C SER A 213 11.56 3.00 -9.22
N ASN A 214 12.28 4.04 -8.81
CA ASN A 214 12.45 5.25 -9.62
C ASN A 214 13.08 4.97 -10.99
N GLU A 215 14.11 4.13 -11.04
CA GLU A 215 14.76 3.76 -12.31
C GLU A 215 13.77 3.07 -13.26
N ILE A 216 13.00 2.11 -12.75
CA ILE A 216 12.04 1.34 -13.56
C ILE A 216 10.88 2.21 -14.02
N CYS A 217 10.38 3.09 -13.16
CA CYS A 217 9.19 3.89 -13.41
C CYS A 217 9.49 5.24 -14.10
N GLY A 218 10.77 5.58 -14.30
CA GLY A 218 11.17 6.82 -14.98
C GLY A 218 10.85 8.07 -14.15
N ILE A 219 10.87 7.99 -12.83
CA ILE A 219 10.62 9.13 -11.94
C ILE A 219 11.84 10.06 -11.94
N ASN A 220 11.59 11.35 -12.11
CA ASN A 220 12.62 12.38 -12.20
C ASN A 220 12.16 13.71 -11.60
N ALA A 221 12.97 14.77 -11.71
CA ALA A 221 12.65 16.07 -11.15
C ALA A 221 11.43 16.76 -11.80
N GLU A 222 11.03 16.33 -12.99
CA GLU A 222 9.83 16.83 -13.68
C GLU A 222 8.56 16.09 -13.27
N THR A 223 8.64 15.05 -12.43
CA THR A 223 7.50 14.27 -11.96
C THR A 223 6.60 15.12 -11.07
N ARG A 224 5.33 15.18 -11.41
CA ARG A 224 4.24 15.75 -10.62
C ARG A 224 3.27 14.62 -10.29
N TYR A 225 3.37 14.16 -9.06
CA TYR A 225 2.73 12.92 -8.60
C TYR A 225 1.48 13.22 -7.77
N LEU A 226 0.35 12.59 -8.14
CA LEU A 226 -0.86 12.60 -7.33
C LEU A 226 -0.80 11.52 -6.27
N ASN A 227 -0.78 11.92 -5.00
CA ASN A 227 -0.93 11.01 -3.86
C ASN A 227 -2.38 11.03 -3.36
N ALA A 228 -3.21 10.13 -3.88
CA ALA A 228 -4.62 9.99 -3.54
C ALA A 228 -4.93 8.77 -2.67
N LEU A 229 -4.01 7.82 -2.61
CA LEU A 229 -4.07 6.67 -1.70
C LEU A 229 -3.57 7.08 -0.31
N PRO A 230 -3.89 6.32 0.76
CA PRO A 230 -3.38 6.64 2.09
C PRO A 230 -1.86 6.80 2.12
N ALA A 231 -1.38 7.98 2.52
CA ALA A 231 0.05 8.32 2.48
C ALA A 231 0.92 7.37 3.30
N ALA A 232 0.37 6.81 4.38
CA ALA A 232 1.06 5.85 5.25
C ALA A 232 1.18 4.44 4.65
N HIS A 233 0.43 4.12 3.60
CA HIS A 233 0.47 2.80 2.98
C HIS A 233 1.74 2.61 2.16
N ASN A 234 2.34 1.40 2.23
CA ASN A 234 3.59 1.08 1.55
C ASN A 234 3.58 1.40 0.05
N TYR A 235 2.49 1.09 -0.65
CA TYR A 235 2.35 1.36 -2.07
C TYR A 235 2.47 2.86 -2.40
N ALA A 236 1.75 3.70 -1.66
CA ALA A 236 1.78 5.16 -1.84
C ALA A 236 3.11 5.78 -1.38
N MET A 237 3.86 5.13 -0.50
CA MET A 237 5.15 5.62 -0.02
C MET A 237 6.31 5.29 -0.96
N SER A 238 6.40 4.05 -1.43
CA SER A 238 7.67 3.52 -1.97
C SER A 238 7.60 2.80 -3.32
N SER A 239 6.45 2.77 -4.02
CA SER A 239 6.34 2.04 -5.30
C SER A 239 6.05 2.93 -6.53
N PRO A 240 6.92 3.85 -6.92
CA PRO A 240 7.95 4.59 -6.17
C PRO A 240 7.37 5.51 -5.12
N GLY A 241 6.09 5.91 -5.29
CA GLY A 241 5.32 6.71 -4.36
C GLY A 241 5.91 8.09 -4.07
N SER A 242 5.40 8.69 -3.00
CA SER A 242 5.85 10.02 -2.58
C SER A 242 7.34 10.07 -2.24
N LEU A 243 7.88 9.04 -1.60
CA LEU A 243 9.31 9.01 -1.23
C LEU A 243 10.21 8.90 -2.45
N GLY A 244 9.81 8.17 -3.49
CA GLY A 244 10.53 8.14 -4.75
C GLY A 244 10.54 9.50 -5.46
N VAL A 245 9.42 10.18 -5.44
CA VAL A 245 9.31 11.53 -6.02
C VAL A 245 10.19 12.53 -5.25
N PHE A 246 10.23 12.47 -3.93
CA PHE A 246 11.14 13.31 -3.13
C PHE A 246 12.61 13.02 -3.45
N LEU A 247 12.99 11.75 -3.54
CA LEU A 247 14.36 11.39 -3.93
C LEU A 247 14.76 12.02 -5.26
N ALA A 248 13.87 12.02 -6.24
CA ALA A 248 14.10 12.55 -7.57
C ALA A 248 14.05 14.09 -7.67
N GLY A 249 13.57 14.77 -6.62
CA GLY A 249 13.36 16.21 -6.65
C GLY A 249 12.08 16.67 -7.35
N GLY A 250 11.13 15.76 -7.53
CA GLY A 250 9.81 16.03 -8.10
C GLY A 250 8.82 16.63 -7.10
N ARG A 251 7.56 16.67 -7.47
CA ARG A 251 6.50 17.32 -6.72
C ARG A 251 5.41 16.33 -6.37
N VAL A 252 4.99 16.31 -5.10
CA VAL A 252 3.88 15.51 -4.59
C VAL A 252 2.67 16.42 -4.37
N ILE A 253 1.55 16.09 -4.99
CA ILE A 253 0.25 16.78 -4.81
C ILE A 253 -0.64 15.84 -4.01
N LEU A 254 -1.13 16.31 -2.87
CA LEU A 254 -1.96 15.52 -1.95
C LEU A 254 -3.44 15.66 -2.28
N ALA A 255 -4.13 14.53 -2.33
CA ALA A 255 -5.59 14.45 -2.38
C ALA A 255 -6.09 13.66 -1.16
N ALA A 256 -7.22 14.06 -0.61
CA ALA A 256 -7.80 13.42 0.57
C ALA A 256 -8.26 11.98 0.29
N ASP A 257 -8.73 11.72 -0.93
CA ASP A 257 -9.18 10.41 -1.40
C ASP A 257 -9.03 10.30 -2.93
N PRO A 258 -9.18 9.10 -3.51
CA PRO A 258 -8.99 8.89 -4.95
C PRO A 258 -10.23 9.21 -5.81
N SER A 259 -11.25 9.88 -5.28
CA SER A 259 -12.45 10.20 -6.06
C SER A 259 -12.12 11.08 -7.28
N ALA A 260 -12.81 10.85 -8.39
CA ALA A 260 -12.64 11.64 -9.59
C ALA A 260 -12.97 13.12 -9.36
N THR A 261 -13.97 13.41 -8.53
CA THR A 261 -14.38 14.77 -8.17
C THR A 261 -13.24 15.58 -7.53
N LEU A 262 -12.40 14.95 -6.70
CA LEU A 262 -11.23 15.60 -6.11
C LEU A 262 -10.02 15.55 -7.05
N CYS A 263 -9.76 14.40 -7.67
CA CYS A 263 -8.52 14.16 -8.39
C CYS A 263 -8.47 14.85 -9.76
N PHE A 264 -9.55 14.84 -10.53
CA PHE A 264 -9.52 15.40 -11.89
C PHE A 264 -9.21 16.91 -11.91
N PRO A 265 -9.81 17.74 -11.05
CA PRO A 265 -9.42 19.16 -10.96
C PRO A 265 -7.96 19.36 -10.53
N LEU A 266 -7.44 18.54 -9.61
CA LEU A 266 -6.03 18.63 -9.19
C LEU A 266 -5.08 18.26 -10.32
N ILE A 267 -5.40 17.23 -11.11
CA ILE A 267 -4.60 16.82 -12.27
C ILE A 267 -4.52 17.95 -13.28
N GLU A 268 -5.63 18.60 -13.60
CA GLU A 268 -5.68 19.73 -14.51
C GLU A 268 -4.91 20.94 -13.96
N GLN A 269 -5.23 21.35 -12.73
CA GLN A 269 -4.65 22.54 -12.10
C GLN A 269 -3.13 22.45 -11.94
N HIS A 270 -2.64 21.30 -11.48
CA HIS A 270 -1.22 21.12 -11.19
C HIS A 270 -0.47 20.37 -12.29
N GLN A 271 -1.12 20.11 -13.42
CA GLN A 271 -0.52 19.41 -14.58
C GLN A 271 0.16 18.10 -14.15
N ILE A 272 -0.54 17.31 -13.34
CA ILE A 272 -0.05 16.03 -12.80
C ILE A 272 0.23 15.07 -13.95
N ASN A 273 1.39 14.42 -13.92
CA ASN A 273 1.81 13.49 -14.97
C ASN A 273 1.93 12.03 -14.51
N VAL A 274 1.94 11.77 -13.21
CA VAL A 274 1.98 10.41 -12.64
C VAL A 274 0.94 10.29 -11.53
N ALA A 275 0.19 9.19 -11.53
CA ALA A 275 -0.74 8.86 -10.45
C ALA A 275 -0.68 7.36 -10.14
N SER A 276 -1.06 6.99 -8.92
CA SER A 276 -1.19 5.60 -8.47
C SER A 276 -2.59 5.36 -7.96
N LEU A 277 -3.21 4.28 -8.43
CA LEU A 277 -4.55 3.87 -8.03
C LEU A 277 -4.61 2.39 -7.67
N VAL A 278 -5.73 2.00 -7.08
CA VAL A 278 -6.16 0.60 -6.91
C VAL A 278 -7.28 0.31 -7.92
N PRO A 279 -7.53 -0.96 -8.29
CA PRO A 279 -8.53 -1.30 -9.31
C PRO A 279 -9.94 -0.71 -9.09
N PRO A 280 -10.51 -0.70 -7.88
CA PRO A 280 -11.81 -0.05 -7.65
C PRO A 280 -11.83 1.45 -8.00
N ALA A 281 -10.77 2.16 -7.71
CA ALA A 281 -10.64 3.59 -8.05
C ALA A 281 -10.54 3.81 -9.57
N VAL A 282 -9.86 2.90 -10.29
CA VAL A 282 -9.81 2.93 -11.76
C VAL A 282 -11.22 2.83 -12.34
N SER A 283 -12.03 1.88 -11.87
CA SER A 283 -13.42 1.73 -12.32
C SER A 283 -14.24 2.99 -12.08
N LEU A 284 -14.07 3.64 -10.93
CA LEU A 284 -14.75 4.90 -10.61
C LEU A 284 -14.30 6.05 -11.52
N TRP A 285 -13.02 6.13 -11.86
CA TRP A 285 -12.52 7.13 -12.81
C TRP A 285 -13.09 6.91 -14.22
N LEU A 286 -13.11 5.66 -14.68
CA LEU A 286 -13.70 5.32 -15.98
C LEU A 286 -15.19 5.63 -16.03
N GLN A 287 -15.92 5.35 -14.93
CA GLN A 287 -17.33 5.70 -14.82
C GLN A 287 -17.54 7.23 -14.85
N ALA A 288 -16.70 7.98 -14.15
CA ALA A 288 -16.76 9.44 -14.15
C ALA A 288 -16.53 10.03 -15.55
N ILE A 289 -15.56 9.50 -16.30
CA ILE A 289 -15.30 9.90 -17.69
C ILE A 289 -16.54 9.64 -18.55
N HIS A 290 -17.16 8.48 -18.38
CA HIS A 290 -18.40 8.14 -19.09
C HIS A 290 -19.54 9.10 -18.76
N ASP A 291 -19.79 9.30 -17.46
CA ASP A 291 -20.92 10.12 -16.98
C ASP A 291 -20.75 11.60 -17.33
N TRP A 292 -19.53 12.12 -17.30
CA TRP A 292 -19.24 13.52 -17.65
C TRP A 292 -18.96 13.72 -19.14
N GLY A 293 -18.79 12.64 -19.89
CA GLY A 293 -18.55 12.66 -21.33
C GLY A 293 -17.21 13.27 -21.74
N SER A 294 -16.22 13.32 -20.83
CA SER A 294 -14.94 13.96 -21.09
C SER A 294 -13.82 13.44 -20.19
N ASN A 295 -12.62 13.29 -20.77
CA ASN A 295 -11.38 13.08 -20.07
C ASN A 295 -10.43 14.29 -20.18
N ALA A 296 -10.95 15.45 -20.55
CA ALA A 296 -10.14 16.65 -20.85
C ALA A 296 -9.25 17.09 -19.68
N GLN A 297 -9.69 16.90 -18.44
CA GLN A 297 -8.91 17.25 -17.23
C GLN A 297 -7.68 16.34 -17.02
N LEU A 298 -7.61 15.20 -17.69
CA LEU A 298 -6.56 14.18 -17.53
C LEU A 298 -5.43 14.28 -18.57
N GLN A 299 -5.42 15.31 -19.41
CA GLN A 299 -4.51 15.41 -20.56
C GLN A 299 -3.03 15.47 -20.20
N SER A 300 -2.68 15.96 -19.01
CA SER A 300 -1.29 15.98 -18.52
C SER A 300 -0.80 14.62 -18.01
N LEU A 301 -1.72 13.70 -17.71
CA LEU A 301 -1.37 12.40 -17.14
C LEU A 301 -0.66 11.52 -18.19
N GLN A 302 0.54 11.09 -17.87
CA GLN A 302 1.39 10.27 -18.74
C GLN A 302 1.44 8.81 -18.29
N LEU A 303 1.47 8.58 -16.97
CA LEU A 303 1.60 7.28 -16.35
C LEU A 303 0.58 7.09 -15.24
N LEU A 304 -0.22 6.04 -15.36
CA LEU A 304 -1.09 5.56 -14.28
C LEU A 304 -0.57 4.21 -13.81
N GLN A 305 -0.13 4.16 -12.56
CA GLN A 305 0.21 2.92 -11.89
C GLN A 305 -1.05 2.34 -11.24
N VAL A 306 -1.25 1.04 -11.38
CA VAL A 306 -2.35 0.31 -10.73
C VAL A 306 -1.79 -0.89 -9.99
N GLY A 307 -2.07 -0.95 -8.70
CA GLY A 307 -1.59 -2.01 -7.81
C GLY A 307 -2.52 -2.21 -6.61
N GLY A 308 -2.05 -2.98 -5.65
CA GLY A 308 -2.82 -3.29 -4.44
C GLY A 308 -3.75 -4.49 -4.57
N ALA A 309 -4.24 -4.78 -5.77
CA ALA A 309 -4.98 -5.98 -6.15
C ALA A 309 -4.77 -6.23 -7.64
N ARG A 310 -5.13 -7.43 -8.12
CA ARG A 310 -5.06 -7.72 -9.55
C ARG A 310 -6.04 -6.84 -10.33
N LEU A 311 -5.51 -6.18 -11.36
CA LEU A 311 -6.31 -5.46 -12.34
C LEU A 311 -6.76 -6.45 -13.43
N SER A 312 -8.07 -6.51 -13.73
CA SER A 312 -8.56 -7.34 -14.82
C SER A 312 -8.02 -6.85 -16.17
N ALA A 313 -7.78 -7.78 -17.10
CA ALA A 313 -7.32 -7.42 -18.45
C ALA A 313 -8.32 -6.48 -19.16
N THR A 314 -9.60 -6.64 -18.89
CA THR A 314 -10.66 -5.78 -19.45
C THR A 314 -10.51 -4.32 -18.99
N LEU A 315 -10.30 -4.08 -17.68
CA LEU A 315 -10.06 -2.75 -17.14
C LEU A 315 -8.69 -2.21 -17.59
N ALA A 316 -7.67 -3.06 -17.58
CA ALA A 316 -6.33 -2.68 -18.02
C ALA A 316 -6.32 -2.13 -19.47
N ALA A 317 -7.03 -2.78 -20.38
CA ALA A 317 -7.13 -2.35 -21.78
C ALA A 317 -7.84 -1.00 -21.95
N ARG A 318 -8.77 -0.66 -21.04
CA ARG A 318 -9.53 0.60 -21.08
C ARG A 318 -8.70 1.82 -20.66
N ILE A 319 -7.64 1.64 -19.89
CA ILE A 319 -6.84 2.76 -19.35
C ILE A 319 -6.19 3.57 -20.47
N PRO A 320 -5.39 2.99 -21.38
CA PRO A 320 -4.84 3.78 -22.49
C PRO A 320 -5.92 4.34 -23.43
N ALA A 321 -7.00 3.59 -23.65
CA ALA A 321 -8.06 3.98 -24.58
C ALA A 321 -8.94 5.12 -24.06
N GLU A 322 -9.31 5.13 -22.78
CA GLU A 322 -10.30 6.04 -22.20
C GLU A 322 -9.68 7.11 -21.30
N ILE A 323 -8.66 6.77 -20.50
CA ILE A 323 -7.93 7.74 -19.68
C ILE A 323 -6.90 8.48 -20.54
N GLY A 324 -6.28 7.77 -21.49
CA GLY A 324 -5.36 8.37 -22.46
C GLY A 324 -3.91 8.42 -21.99
N CYS A 325 -3.52 7.59 -21.02
CA CYS A 325 -2.16 7.50 -20.50
C CYS A 325 -1.63 6.07 -20.53
N GLN A 326 -0.33 5.92 -20.31
CA GLN A 326 0.29 4.61 -20.18
C GLN A 326 -0.11 3.96 -18.85
N LEU A 327 -0.43 2.66 -18.90
CA LEU A 327 -0.62 1.82 -17.72
C LEU A 327 0.71 1.19 -17.30
N GLN A 328 1.00 1.18 -16.00
CA GLN A 328 1.98 0.31 -15.39
C GLN A 328 1.33 -0.50 -14.28
N GLN A 329 1.36 -1.83 -14.40
CA GLN A 329 0.88 -2.68 -13.31
C GLN A 329 1.95 -2.87 -12.25
N VAL A 330 1.53 -2.84 -10.99
CA VAL A 330 2.39 -2.98 -9.82
C VAL A 330 1.84 -4.10 -8.95
N PHE A 331 2.64 -5.12 -8.72
CA PHE A 331 2.35 -6.17 -7.77
C PHE A 331 3.42 -6.18 -6.69
N GLY A 332 3.07 -5.73 -5.51
CA GLY A 332 4.00 -5.62 -4.40
C GLY A 332 3.33 -5.91 -3.06
N MET A 333 4.14 -5.92 -2.02
CA MET A 333 3.73 -6.17 -0.66
C MET A 333 4.56 -5.33 0.32
N ALA A 334 3.98 -4.99 1.46
CA ALA A 334 4.68 -4.24 2.51
C ALA A 334 5.89 -5.01 3.08
N GLU A 335 5.85 -6.33 2.97
CA GLU A 335 6.91 -7.24 3.36
C GLU A 335 8.16 -7.15 2.47
N GLY A 336 8.03 -6.60 1.27
CA GLY A 336 9.18 -6.36 0.40
C GLY A 336 8.89 -6.42 -1.07
N LEU A 337 9.00 -7.59 -1.67
CA LEU A 337 8.95 -7.82 -3.11
C LEU A 337 8.00 -6.88 -3.86
N VAL A 338 8.54 -6.22 -4.89
CA VAL A 338 7.75 -5.39 -5.82
C VAL A 338 8.06 -5.80 -7.26
N ASN A 339 7.00 -5.96 -8.02
CA ASN A 339 7.03 -6.30 -9.44
C ASN A 339 6.37 -5.18 -10.22
N TYR A 340 6.97 -4.83 -11.35
CA TYR A 340 6.44 -3.82 -12.27
C TYR A 340 6.40 -4.38 -13.69
N THR A 341 5.35 -4.06 -14.44
CA THR A 341 5.49 -4.07 -15.90
C THR A 341 6.48 -2.96 -16.28
N ARG A 342 7.28 -3.20 -17.31
CA ARG A 342 8.27 -2.21 -17.77
C ARG A 342 7.61 -1.22 -18.73
N LEU A 343 8.11 0.01 -18.77
CA LEU A 343 7.54 1.07 -19.62
C LEU A 343 7.63 0.75 -21.11
N ASN A 344 8.60 -0.06 -21.51
CA ASN A 344 8.80 -0.51 -22.90
C ASN A 344 8.23 -1.90 -23.18
N ASP A 345 7.50 -2.50 -22.26
CA ASP A 345 6.81 -3.77 -22.52
C ASP A 345 5.72 -3.60 -23.59
N SER A 346 5.40 -4.69 -24.28
CA SER A 346 4.29 -4.69 -25.23
C SER A 346 2.95 -4.41 -24.53
N PRO A 347 1.97 -3.78 -25.19
CA PRO A 347 0.64 -3.56 -24.63
C PRO A 347 0.00 -4.86 -24.12
N GLU A 348 0.18 -5.96 -24.83
CA GLU A 348 -0.32 -7.28 -24.42
C GLU A 348 0.27 -7.71 -23.07
N ARG A 349 1.58 -7.56 -22.87
CA ARG A 349 2.26 -7.91 -21.61
C ARG A 349 1.82 -7.00 -20.46
N ILE A 350 1.70 -5.72 -20.70
CA ILE A 350 1.22 -4.76 -19.70
C ILE A 350 -0.21 -5.08 -19.26
N ILE A 351 -1.07 -5.47 -20.17
CA ILE A 351 -2.47 -5.79 -19.89
C ILE A 351 -2.62 -7.11 -19.13
N ASN A 352 -1.84 -8.13 -19.49
CA ASN A 352 -2.08 -9.51 -19.05
C ASN A 352 -1.17 -9.99 -17.91
N THR A 353 -0.17 -9.21 -17.50
CA THR A 353 0.74 -9.57 -16.39
C THR A 353 0.79 -8.50 -15.32
N GLN A 354 1.30 -8.85 -14.15
CA GLN A 354 1.57 -7.92 -13.06
C GLN A 354 3.06 -7.60 -12.93
N GLY A 355 3.80 -7.75 -14.03
CA GLY A 355 5.20 -7.41 -14.13
C GLY A 355 6.16 -8.50 -13.67
N CYS A 356 7.40 -8.13 -13.53
CA CYS A 356 8.47 -9.01 -13.05
C CYS A 356 9.24 -8.32 -11.92
N PRO A 357 10.01 -9.09 -11.09
CA PRO A 357 10.78 -8.54 -9.99
C PRO A 357 11.69 -7.40 -10.42
N MET A 358 11.80 -6.38 -9.59
CA MET A 358 12.59 -5.19 -9.93
C MET A 358 14.09 -5.38 -9.71
N CYS A 359 14.49 -6.34 -8.89
CA CYS A 359 15.90 -6.60 -8.59
C CYS A 359 16.36 -7.91 -9.24
N PRO A 360 17.52 -7.94 -9.91
CA PRO A 360 18.09 -9.20 -10.42
C PRO A 360 18.36 -10.26 -9.36
N ASP A 361 18.56 -9.84 -8.10
CA ASP A 361 18.80 -10.74 -6.97
C ASP A 361 17.53 -11.04 -6.15
N ASP A 362 16.36 -10.63 -6.64
CA ASP A 362 15.10 -11.15 -6.12
C ASP A 362 14.98 -12.61 -6.50
N GLU A 363 14.85 -13.47 -5.50
CA GLU A 363 14.59 -14.88 -5.69
C GLU A 363 13.09 -15.12 -5.54
N VAL A 364 12.43 -15.49 -6.63
CA VAL A 364 10.99 -15.73 -6.67
C VAL A 364 10.73 -17.06 -7.35
N TRP A 365 9.95 -17.91 -6.71
CA TRP A 365 9.52 -19.18 -7.27
C TRP A 365 8.14 -19.57 -6.77
N VAL A 366 7.56 -20.60 -7.37
CA VAL A 366 6.19 -21.05 -7.11
C VAL A 366 6.23 -22.40 -6.44
N ALA A 367 5.52 -22.56 -5.33
CA ALA A 367 5.44 -23.78 -4.55
C ALA A 367 4.07 -24.47 -4.69
N ASP A 368 4.08 -25.81 -4.67
CA ASP A 368 2.88 -26.60 -4.49
C ASP A 368 2.36 -26.56 -3.01
N ALA A 369 1.27 -27.28 -2.73
CA ALA A 369 0.71 -27.36 -1.38
C ALA A 369 1.66 -27.99 -0.34
N HIS A 370 2.66 -28.73 -0.77
CA HIS A 370 3.65 -29.39 0.07
C HIS A 370 4.96 -28.60 0.20
N GLY A 371 5.07 -27.46 -0.48
CA GLY A 371 6.28 -26.64 -0.47
C GLY A 371 7.33 -27.02 -1.52
N ASN A 372 7.00 -27.90 -2.47
CA ASN A 372 7.91 -28.27 -3.55
C ASN A 372 7.83 -27.27 -4.71
N PRO A 373 8.96 -26.96 -5.37
CA PRO A 373 8.96 -26.08 -6.54
C PRO A 373 8.10 -26.61 -7.69
N LEU A 374 7.34 -25.73 -8.32
CA LEU A 374 6.57 -26.00 -9.53
C LEU A 374 7.27 -25.46 -10.78
N PRO A 375 7.08 -26.10 -11.94
CA PRO A 375 7.58 -25.58 -13.22
C PRO A 375 6.98 -24.22 -13.57
N ARG A 376 7.66 -23.49 -14.46
CA ARG A 376 7.13 -22.24 -15.02
C ARG A 376 5.79 -22.49 -15.73
N GLY A 377 4.89 -21.53 -15.61
CA GLY A 377 3.54 -21.59 -16.13
C GLY A 377 2.51 -22.23 -15.20
N GLU A 378 2.95 -23.02 -14.23
CA GLU A 378 2.04 -23.64 -13.26
C GLU A 378 1.68 -22.65 -12.12
N VAL A 379 0.45 -22.79 -11.62
CA VAL A 379 -0.08 -21.95 -10.55
C VAL A 379 0.23 -22.55 -9.18
N GLY A 380 0.76 -21.75 -8.28
CA GLY A 380 1.01 -22.16 -6.90
C GLY A 380 1.33 -20.97 -6.00
N ARG A 381 1.83 -21.25 -4.80
CA ARG A 381 2.13 -20.24 -3.79
C ARG A 381 3.42 -19.49 -4.11
N LEU A 382 3.38 -18.17 -3.99
CA LEU A 382 4.55 -17.32 -4.14
C LEU A 382 5.51 -17.52 -2.97
N MET A 383 6.78 -17.80 -3.29
CA MET A 383 7.89 -17.84 -2.36
C MET A 383 8.94 -16.82 -2.77
N THR A 384 9.42 -16.00 -1.85
CA THR A 384 10.36 -14.93 -2.18
C THR A 384 11.34 -14.60 -1.05
N ARG A 385 12.55 -14.20 -1.44
CA ARG A 385 13.53 -13.52 -0.60
C ARG A 385 14.40 -12.59 -1.46
N GLY A 386 14.97 -11.58 -0.86
CA GLY A 386 15.79 -10.62 -1.61
C GLY A 386 16.25 -9.45 -0.75
N PRO A 387 16.92 -8.45 -1.39
CA PRO A 387 17.61 -7.39 -0.67
C PRO A 387 16.68 -6.37 0.02
N TYR A 388 15.40 -6.38 -0.30
CA TYR A 388 14.39 -5.50 0.32
C TYR A 388 13.16 -6.26 0.80
N THR A 389 13.21 -7.59 0.78
CA THR A 389 12.18 -8.44 1.41
C THR A 389 12.62 -8.78 2.82
N PHE A 390 11.75 -8.49 3.79
CA PHE A 390 12.01 -8.68 5.21
C PHE A 390 12.30 -10.13 5.58
N ARG A 391 12.81 -10.36 6.79
CA ARG A 391 13.12 -11.70 7.30
C ARG A 391 12.23 -12.14 8.46
N GLY A 392 11.30 -11.32 8.89
CA GLY A 392 10.34 -11.67 9.93
C GLY A 392 9.51 -10.49 10.42
N TYR A 393 8.28 -10.77 10.83
CA TYR A 393 7.43 -9.80 11.52
C TYR A 393 7.96 -9.51 12.93
N TYR A 394 7.75 -8.29 13.38
CA TYR A 394 8.15 -7.86 14.72
C TYR A 394 7.35 -8.59 15.79
N ASN A 395 8.05 -9.14 16.79
CA ASN A 395 7.45 -9.85 17.93
C ASN A 395 6.37 -10.89 17.56
N SER A 396 6.56 -11.62 16.48
CA SER A 396 5.59 -12.61 15.98
C SER A 396 6.23 -13.98 15.69
N PRO A 397 6.86 -14.64 16.67
CA PRO A 397 7.64 -15.85 16.42
C PRO A 397 6.81 -17.02 15.87
N GLN A 398 5.56 -17.19 16.33
CA GLN A 398 4.67 -18.25 15.84
C GLN A 398 4.31 -18.02 14.37
N HIS A 399 3.90 -16.81 14.02
CA HIS A 399 3.53 -16.47 12.66
C HIS A 399 4.76 -16.54 11.72
N ASN A 400 5.93 -16.13 12.19
CA ASN A 400 7.18 -16.24 11.42
C ASN A 400 7.55 -17.71 11.12
N ALA A 401 7.30 -18.61 12.05
CA ALA A 401 7.54 -20.04 11.84
C ALA A 401 6.65 -20.65 10.73
N GLU A 402 5.48 -20.08 10.51
CA GLU A 402 4.55 -20.50 9.45
C GLU A 402 4.81 -19.77 8.12
N ALA A 403 5.21 -18.50 8.19
CA ALA A 403 5.34 -17.63 7.03
C ALA A 403 6.66 -17.76 6.27
N PHE A 404 7.68 -18.35 6.89
CA PHE A 404 9.02 -18.54 6.30
C PHE A 404 9.40 -20.02 6.28
N ASP A 405 10.04 -20.44 5.20
CA ASP A 405 10.65 -21.77 5.14
C ASP A 405 12.04 -21.81 5.82
N ALA A 406 12.66 -22.98 5.83
CA ALA A 406 13.98 -23.18 6.45
C ALA A 406 15.11 -22.36 5.79
N ASP A 407 14.95 -21.98 4.53
CA ASP A 407 15.91 -21.19 3.77
C ASP A 407 15.65 -19.69 3.83
N GLY A 408 14.64 -19.27 4.59
CA GLY A 408 14.26 -17.86 4.78
C GLY A 408 13.42 -17.28 3.65
N PHE A 409 12.80 -18.11 2.81
CA PHE A 409 11.81 -17.63 1.83
C PHE A 409 10.49 -17.31 2.51
N TYR A 410 9.98 -16.13 2.22
CA TYR A 410 8.67 -15.70 2.66
C TYR A 410 7.56 -16.24 1.74
N CYS A 411 6.56 -16.86 2.34
CA CYS A 411 5.33 -17.29 1.67
C CYS A 411 4.24 -16.25 1.89
N SER A 412 3.89 -15.51 0.86
CA SER A 412 2.92 -14.40 0.98
C SER A 412 1.46 -14.86 1.03
N GLY A 413 1.17 -16.10 0.64
CA GLY A 413 -0.20 -16.60 0.47
C GLY A 413 -0.85 -16.14 -0.84
N ASP A 414 -0.11 -15.48 -1.71
CA ASP A 414 -0.55 -15.20 -3.07
C ASP A 414 -0.37 -16.43 -3.96
N LEU A 415 -1.37 -16.69 -4.79
CA LEU A 415 -1.31 -17.68 -5.86
C LEU A 415 -0.88 -16.98 -7.15
N ILE A 416 0.20 -17.44 -7.74
CA ILE A 416 0.80 -16.86 -8.94
C ILE A 416 1.22 -17.94 -9.93
N SER A 417 1.43 -17.53 -11.17
CA SER A 417 2.24 -18.25 -12.15
C SER A 417 3.35 -17.34 -12.66
N ILE A 418 4.46 -17.91 -13.08
CA ILE A 418 5.61 -17.19 -13.66
C ILE A 418 5.84 -17.74 -15.05
N ASP A 419 5.86 -16.87 -16.07
CA ASP A 419 6.12 -17.28 -17.46
C ASP A 419 7.63 -17.49 -17.73
N GLU A 420 7.96 -17.90 -18.96
CA GLU A 420 9.34 -18.16 -19.38
C GLU A 420 10.24 -16.91 -19.30
N ASP A 421 9.69 -15.73 -19.44
CA ASP A 421 10.41 -14.46 -19.36
C ASP A 421 10.50 -13.90 -17.93
N GLY A 422 9.92 -14.61 -16.94
CA GLY A 422 9.95 -14.21 -15.54
C GLY A 422 8.82 -13.26 -15.13
N TYR A 423 7.83 -13.03 -15.99
CA TYR A 423 6.66 -12.20 -15.65
C TYR A 423 5.66 -12.97 -14.82
N ILE A 424 5.10 -12.29 -13.83
CA ILE A 424 4.15 -12.85 -12.87
C ILE A 424 2.73 -12.55 -13.30
N THR A 425 1.88 -13.56 -13.23
CA THR A 425 0.44 -13.39 -13.28
C THR A 425 -0.15 -13.79 -11.94
N VAL A 426 -0.78 -12.85 -11.26
CA VAL A 426 -1.47 -13.09 -9.98
C VAL A 426 -2.77 -13.82 -10.26
N GLN A 427 -2.99 -14.93 -9.57
CA GLN A 427 -4.20 -15.76 -9.71
C GLN A 427 -5.17 -15.60 -8.54
N GLY A 428 -4.73 -14.92 -7.46
CA GLY A 428 -5.54 -14.65 -6.29
C GLY A 428 -4.81 -14.92 -4.99
N ARG A 429 -5.59 -15.04 -3.92
CA ARG A 429 -5.11 -15.42 -2.58
C ARG A 429 -5.51 -16.86 -2.27
N GLU A 430 -4.60 -17.63 -1.68
CA GLU A 430 -4.89 -19.00 -1.23
C GLU A 430 -6.12 -19.04 -0.30
N LYS A 431 -6.24 -18.11 0.62
CA LYS A 431 -7.36 -17.97 1.55
C LYS A 431 -8.70 -17.56 0.91
N ASP A 432 -8.69 -17.00 -0.28
CA ASP A 432 -9.88 -16.59 -1.04
C ASP A 432 -10.30 -17.65 -2.06
N GLN A 433 -9.61 -18.78 -2.11
CA GLN A 433 -9.99 -19.93 -2.91
C GLN A 433 -11.20 -20.61 -2.28
N ILE A 434 -12.23 -20.90 -3.07
CA ILE A 434 -13.47 -21.53 -2.61
C ILE A 434 -13.38 -23.03 -2.90
N ASN A 435 -13.59 -23.87 -1.86
CA ASN A 435 -13.55 -25.32 -1.99
C ASN A 435 -14.98 -25.87 -2.03
N ARG A 436 -15.56 -25.92 -3.22
CA ARG A 436 -16.93 -26.34 -3.47
C ARG A 436 -16.99 -27.84 -3.78
N GLY A 437 -17.35 -28.65 -2.77
CA GLY A 437 -17.48 -30.10 -2.96
C GLY A 437 -16.18 -30.79 -3.39
N GLY A 438 -15.03 -30.29 -2.97
CA GLY A 438 -13.71 -30.79 -3.38
C GLY A 438 -13.13 -30.11 -4.62
N GLU A 439 -13.94 -29.37 -5.36
CA GLU A 439 -13.49 -28.58 -6.50
C GLU A 439 -13.05 -27.17 -6.05
N LYS A 440 -11.89 -26.71 -6.52
CA LYS A 440 -11.33 -25.42 -6.15
C LYS A 440 -11.72 -24.35 -7.15
N ILE A 441 -12.29 -23.25 -6.65
CA ILE A 441 -12.68 -22.08 -7.44
C ILE A 441 -11.76 -20.92 -7.07
N ALA A 442 -11.01 -20.42 -8.04
CA ALA A 442 -10.28 -19.17 -7.90
C ALA A 442 -11.26 -18.00 -8.01
N ALA A 443 -11.53 -17.30 -6.92
CA ALA A 443 -12.52 -16.24 -6.91
C ALA A 443 -12.23 -15.15 -7.96
N GLU A 444 -10.96 -14.76 -8.12
CA GLU A 444 -10.56 -13.74 -9.09
C GLU A 444 -10.82 -14.14 -10.54
N GLU A 445 -10.72 -15.42 -10.90
CA GLU A 445 -11.07 -15.90 -12.24
C GLU A 445 -12.50 -15.52 -12.59
N ILE A 446 -13.42 -15.81 -11.69
CA ILE A 446 -14.85 -15.54 -11.90
C ILE A 446 -15.15 -14.04 -11.84
N GLU A 447 -14.52 -13.30 -10.91
CA GLU A 447 -14.64 -11.85 -10.82
C GLU A 447 -14.22 -11.18 -12.13
N ASN A 448 -13.08 -11.58 -12.70
CA ASN A 448 -12.57 -11.05 -13.96
C ASN A 448 -13.48 -11.36 -15.16
N LEU A 449 -14.10 -12.54 -15.19
CA LEU A 449 -15.06 -12.90 -16.22
C LEU A 449 -16.34 -12.07 -16.10
N LEU A 450 -16.83 -11.87 -14.86
CA LEU A 450 -18.02 -11.04 -14.59
C LEU A 450 -17.83 -9.60 -15.04
N LEU A 451 -16.62 -9.04 -14.87
CA LEU A 451 -16.29 -7.68 -15.32
C LEU A 451 -16.35 -7.50 -16.85
N ARG A 452 -16.40 -8.57 -17.64
CA ARG A 452 -16.62 -8.50 -19.10
C ARG A 452 -18.08 -8.24 -19.46
N HIS A 453 -19.01 -8.43 -18.53
CA HIS A 453 -20.41 -8.16 -18.78
C HIS A 453 -20.67 -6.64 -18.78
N GLU A 454 -21.35 -6.15 -19.82
CA GLU A 454 -21.58 -4.70 -20.01
C GLU A 454 -22.27 -3.97 -18.86
N ALA A 455 -23.10 -4.68 -18.10
CA ALA A 455 -23.82 -4.11 -16.96
C ALA A 455 -23.05 -4.20 -15.64
N VAL A 456 -21.88 -4.87 -15.58
CA VAL A 456 -21.13 -5.07 -14.34
C VAL A 456 -20.04 -4.02 -14.20
N ILE A 457 -20.11 -3.23 -13.11
CA ILE A 457 -19.10 -2.22 -12.76
C ILE A 457 -18.05 -2.83 -11.83
N HIS A 458 -18.50 -3.56 -10.80
CA HIS A 458 -17.65 -4.26 -9.84
C HIS A 458 -18.18 -5.66 -9.57
N ALA A 459 -17.28 -6.57 -9.27
CA ALA A 459 -17.60 -7.95 -8.91
C ALA A 459 -16.70 -8.44 -7.78
N ALA A 460 -17.28 -9.18 -6.85
CA ALA A 460 -16.54 -9.91 -5.82
C ALA A 460 -17.21 -11.27 -5.60
N LEU A 461 -16.40 -12.34 -5.55
CA LEU A 461 -16.87 -13.68 -5.26
C LEU A 461 -16.35 -14.10 -3.88
N VAL A 462 -17.26 -14.55 -3.01
CA VAL A 462 -16.93 -15.00 -1.66
C VAL A 462 -17.54 -16.38 -1.38
N SER A 463 -16.94 -17.11 -0.44
CA SER A 463 -17.47 -18.38 0.03
C SER A 463 -18.65 -18.20 0.98
N ILE A 464 -19.56 -19.18 0.95
CA ILE A 464 -20.64 -19.39 1.90
C ILE A 464 -20.48 -20.79 2.46
N GLU A 465 -20.57 -20.97 3.77
CA GLU A 465 -20.59 -22.29 4.39
C GLU A 465 -21.79 -23.10 3.90
N ASP A 466 -21.59 -24.36 3.55
CA ASP A 466 -22.63 -25.29 3.11
C ASP A 466 -22.38 -26.68 3.69
N ASN A 467 -23.43 -27.25 4.29
CA ASN A 467 -23.33 -28.55 4.98
C ASN A 467 -23.03 -29.74 4.06
N LEU A 468 -23.35 -29.65 2.77
CA LEU A 468 -23.17 -30.75 1.82
C LEU A 468 -21.88 -30.61 1.02
N LEU A 469 -21.55 -29.40 0.59
CA LEU A 469 -20.42 -29.12 -0.28
C LEU A 469 -19.19 -28.53 0.44
N GLY A 470 -19.31 -28.31 1.75
CA GLY A 470 -18.33 -27.57 2.55
C GLY A 470 -18.45 -26.07 2.30
N GLU A 471 -18.28 -25.64 1.06
CA GLU A 471 -18.50 -24.25 0.65
C GLU A 471 -19.32 -24.15 -0.64
N LYS A 472 -20.06 -23.07 -0.75
CA LYS A 472 -20.71 -22.53 -1.96
C LYS A 472 -20.17 -21.16 -2.28
N SER A 473 -20.55 -20.59 -3.43
CA SER A 473 -20.09 -19.26 -3.83
C SER A 473 -21.23 -18.25 -3.94
N CYS A 474 -20.94 -17.01 -3.57
CA CYS A 474 -21.80 -15.84 -3.77
C CYS A 474 -21.07 -14.76 -4.52
N ALA A 475 -21.63 -14.31 -5.64
CA ALA A 475 -21.15 -13.15 -6.38
C ALA A 475 -21.89 -11.90 -5.90
N TYR A 476 -21.13 -10.90 -5.43
CA TYR A 476 -21.62 -9.56 -5.19
C TYR A 476 -21.28 -8.69 -6.40
N LEU A 477 -22.28 -8.02 -6.95
CA LEU A 477 -22.16 -7.21 -8.16
C LEU A 477 -22.63 -5.78 -7.91
N VAL A 478 -21.86 -4.81 -8.40
CA VAL A 478 -22.33 -3.45 -8.61
C VAL A 478 -22.63 -3.34 -10.11
N VAL A 479 -23.86 -2.98 -10.44
CA VAL A 479 -24.36 -3.03 -11.82
C VAL A 479 -24.99 -1.72 -12.25
N THR A 480 -24.94 -1.44 -13.56
CA THR A 480 -25.64 -0.29 -14.17
C THR A 480 -27.12 -0.55 -14.40
N SER A 481 -27.49 -1.83 -14.53
CA SER A 481 -28.88 -2.28 -14.68
C SER A 481 -29.05 -3.61 -13.96
N PRO A 482 -30.25 -3.91 -13.43
CA PRO A 482 -30.48 -5.11 -12.65
C PRO A 482 -30.11 -6.41 -13.39
N LEU A 483 -29.35 -7.29 -12.74
CA LEU A 483 -28.99 -8.61 -13.23
C LEU A 483 -29.55 -9.70 -12.30
N ARG A 484 -30.24 -10.68 -12.89
CA ARG A 484 -30.69 -11.87 -12.16
C ARG A 484 -29.62 -12.97 -12.20
N ALA A 485 -29.61 -13.82 -11.17
CA ALA A 485 -28.68 -14.94 -11.05
C ALA A 485 -28.66 -15.84 -12.30
N VAL A 486 -29.81 -16.08 -12.92
CA VAL A 486 -29.90 -16.88 -14.17
C VAL A 486 -29.15 -16.24 -15.32
N ALA A 487 -29.26 -14.92 -15.47
CA ALA A 487 -28.55 -14.18 -16.54
C ALA A 487 -27.04 -14.20 -16.30
N VAL A 488 -26.60 -14.04 -15.06
CA VAL A 488 -25.17 -14.10 -14.66
C VAL A 488 -24.58 -15.48 -14.97
N ARG A 489 -25.27 -16.56 -14.57
CA ARG A 489 -24.81 -17.93 -14.83
C ARG A 489 -24.78 -18.24 -16.33
N ARG A 490 -25.79 -17.80 -17.10
CA ARG A 490 -25.80 -17.96 -18.55
C ARG A 490 -24.61 -17.26 -19.20
N PHE A 491 -24.36 -16.01 -18.82
CA PHE A 491 -23.21 -15.25 -19.32
C PHE A 491 -21.89 -15.99 -19.05
N LEU A 492 -21.68 -16.49 -17.83
CA LEU A 492 -20.47 -17.23 -17.48
C LEU A 492 -20.35 -18.55 -18.27
N ARG A 493 -21.45 -19.27 -18.52
CA ARG A 493 -21.43 -20.44 -19.41
C ARG A 493 -20.98 -20.10 -20.82
N GLU A 494 -21.45 -18.99 -21.35
CA GLU A 494 -21.04 -18.47 -22.67
C GLU A 494 -19.55 -18.10 -22.70
N GLN A 495 -18.95 -17.75 -21.55
CA GLN A 495 -17.51 -17.56 -21.41
C GLN A 495 -16.71 -18.89 -21.30
N GLY A 496 -17.38 -20.04 -21.32
CA GLY A 496 -16.73 -21.35 -21.26
C GLY A 496 -16.39 -21.83 -19.86
N VAL A 497 -17.01 -21.28 -18.82
CA VAL A 497 -16.76 -21.62 -17.42
C VAL A 497 -17.38 -22.96 -17.06
N ALA A 498 -16.64 -23.79 -16.31
CA ALA A 498 -17.16 -25.06 -15.79
C ALA A 498 -18.35 -24.84 -14.83
N GLU A 499 -19.31 -25.74 -14.83
CA GLU A 499 -20.56 -25.62 -14.05
C GLU A 499 -20.31 -25.42 -12.54
N PHE A 500 -19.31 -26.09 -11.97
CA PHE A 500 -19.01 -25.95 -10.54
C PHE A 500 -18.50 -24.56 -10.13
N LYS A 501 -18.00 -23.77 -11.10
CA LYS A 501 -17.50 -22.40 -10.89
C LYS A 501 -18.61 -21.35 -10.96
N LEU A 502 -19.79 -21.69 -11.43
CA LEU A 502 -20.90 -20.75 -11.50
C LEU A 502 -21.36 -20.35 -10.09
N PRO A 503 -21.58 -19.06 -9.82
CA PRO A 503 -22.05 -18.61 -8.51
C PRO A 503 -23.35 -19.30 -8.10
N ASP A 504 -23.38 -19.85 -6.90
CA ASP A 504 -24.59 -20.45 -6.31
C ASP A 504 -25.61 -19.35 -5.97
N ARG A 505 -25.11 -18.19 -5.57
CA ARG A 505 -25.90 -17.01 -5.22
C ARG A 505 -25.34 -15.75 -5.89
N VAL A 506 -26.22 -14.82 -6.23
CA VAL A 506 -25.88 -13.53 -6.81
C VAL A 506 -26.62 -12.43 -6.05
N GLU A 507 -25.90 -11.43 -5.57
CA GLU A 507 -26.44 -10.25 -4.89
C GLU A 507 -25.97 -8.99 -5.62
N CYS A 508 -26.91 -8.12 -5.98
CA CYS A 508 -26.59 -6.81 -6.52
C CYS A 508 -26.63 -5.79 -5.38
N VAL A 509 -25.56 -5.01 -5.25
CA VAL A 509 -25.38 -4.01 -4.19
C VAL A 509 -25.03 -2.66 -4.78
N ALA A 510 -25.30 -1.59 -4.03
CA ALA A 510 -24.98 -0.23 -4.47
C ALA A 510 -23.46 0.03 -4.52
N ALA A 511 -22.70 -0.55 -3.59
CA ALA A 511 -21.25 -0.47 -3.54
C ALA A 511 -20.66 -1.71 -2.85
N LEU A 512 -19.43 -2.10 -3.21
CA LEU A 512 -18.68 -3.09 -2.48
C LEU A 512 -17.99 -2.42 -1.27
N PRO A 513 -17.94 -3.09 -0.10
CA PRO A 513 -17.17 -2.59 1.01
C PRO A 513 -15.69 -2.63 0.68
N LEU A 514 -14.95 -1.58 1.06
CA LEU A 514 -13.53 -1.48 0.82
C LEU A 514 -12.76 -1.48 2.14
N THR A 515 -11.59 -2.09 2.11
CA THR A 515 -10.61 -1.96 3.18
C THR A 515 -10.06 -0.51 3.21
N PRO A 516 -9.41 -0.10 4.31
CA PRO A 516 -8.80 1.24 4.39
C PRO A 516 -7.85 1.60 3.26
N VAL A 517 -7.26 0.59 2.63
CA VAL A 517 -6.32 0.76 1.49
C VAL A 517 -7.00 0.65 0.11
N GLY A 518 -8.34 0.62 0.08
CA GLY A 518 -9.12 0.61 -1.16
C GLY A 518 -9.32 -0.76 -1.81
N LYS A 519 -8.95 -1.85 -1.14
CA LYS A 519 -9.24 -3.22 -1.62
C LYS A 519 -10.66 -3.63 -1.23
N VAL A 520 -11.28 -4.52 -2.02
CA VAL A 520 -12.57 -5.10 -1.65
C VAL A 520 -12.45 -5.87 -0.32
N ASP A 521 -13.31 -5.55 0.63
CA ASP A 521 -13.34 -6.21 1.94
C ASP A 521 -14.23 -7.46 1.88
N LYS A 522 -13.62 -8.59 1.47
CA LYS A 522 -14.32 -9.87 1.38
C LYS A 522 -14.77 -10.41 2.74
N LYS A 523 -14.11 -10.02 3.82
CA LYS A 523 -14.54 -10.38 5.18
C LYS A 523 -15.87 -9.73 5.51
N GLN A 524 -16.03 -8.46 5.20
CA GLN A 524 -17.29 -7.74 5.38
C GLN A 524 -18.42 -8.33 4.51
N LEU A 525 -18.11 -8.74 3.27
CA LEU A 525 -19.07 -9.41 2.40
C LEU A 525 -19.56 -10.75 2.98
N ARG A 526 -18.65 -11.56 3.51
CA ARG A 526 -19.02 -12.81 4.21
C ARG A 526 -19.87 -12.55 5.45
N GLN A 527 -19.58 -11.49 6.19
CA GLN A 527 -20.36 -11.08 7.34
C GLN A 527 -21.79 -10.67 6.94
N TRP A 528 -21.95 -9.91 5.85
CA TRP A 528 -23.29 -9.58 5.34
C TRP A 528 -24.12 -10.83 5.02
N LEU A 529 -23.49 -11.85 4.43
CA LEU A 529 -24.16 -13.12 4.17
C LEU A 529 -24.62 -13.83 5.47
N ALA A 530 -23.75 -13.87 6.46
CA ALA A 530 -24.04 -14.49 7.76
C ALA A 530 -25.16 -13.77 8.53
N GLU A 531 -25.22 -12.43 8.40
CA GLU A 531 -26.24 -11.59 9.05
C GLU A 531 -27.53 -11.48 8.24
N GLY A 532 -27.59 -12.04 7.04
CA GLY A 532 -28.74 -11.92 6.13
C GLY A 532 -29.00 -10.47 5.66
N LYS A 533 -28.00 -9.60 5.79
CA LYS A 533 -28.09 -8.23 5.30
C LYS A 533 -27.83 -8.19 3.81
N LEU A 534 -28.80 -7.66 3.07
CA LEU A 534 -28.59 -7.19 1.70
C LEU A 534 -27.96 -5.81 1.81
N GLY A 535 -26.79 -5.61 1.21
CA GLY A 535 -26.06 -4.35 1.26
C GLY A 535 -26.79 -3.17 0.65
#